data_dbecb0f9c375579c04258dcea91359a1
#
_entry.id   dbecb0f9c375579c04258dcea91359a1
#
_cell.length_a   1.000
_cell.length_b   1.000
_cell.length_c   1.000
_cell.angle_alpha   90.00
_cell.angle_beta   90.00
_cell.angle_gamma   90.00
#
_symmetry.space_group_name_H-M   'P 1'
#
loop_
_entity.id
_entity.type
_entity.pdbx_description
1 polymer ?
#
loop_
_entity_poly.entity_id
_entity_poly.type
_entity_poly.pdbx_seq_one_letter_code
_entity_poly.pdbx_strand_id
1 'polypeptide(L)'
;MKKVFKAVLPIILIIGILLSCVSVNAVTFKSFPKNPEYSYGVDVSEWNGDIDWNYLRNIGVEFAYIRVGYYKHGGAYVDERFKQNVRGCVEAGIDFGIYVYSYIYSYTDSVKMANWVHRQLKSLGNYTKDRDTIQVAYDIEDAIQSNAVNSGRITRNYLHNGVKKFCNKIRDYGYIPTIYSSQSFYRDLLNLEDYLDNDFYIWYAQWPYYPDPTEKKVMFNDKSPHIWQFSENYTIKGVRYDSNALYEDFYDYSREDSQLYAANLKSSGYTFKKLGVKPSFQIYDGDTLLKEGTDYKIYYYKNKKVGIARAKVVRFKNKKYIESKTIKYAIKPQPVTNLKATPSYDEIELKWDKVAGATSYQIYEHNDSFIGYNLIDEVKTNSYTDFFLDEGTEYKLKVRPVMTVDGKRYYGNSVALTASTTYCPVQLGNVSSREEGAATVNWKSKTENTRGYVIEFADNAQFKNKTRYVVRGINKSLSDISGCFKSGQKVYFRIRSYNVVNGKYVYSDYSSVRSVKIK
;
A
#
# COMPACT_ATOMS: atom_id res chain seq x y z
N MET A 1 -53.77 63.50 -47.73
CA MET A 1 -54.10 62.52 -46.68
C MET A 1 -52.96 61.54 -46.55
N LYS A 2 -52.15 61.76 -45.51
CA LYS A 2 -50.91 61.00 -45.29
C LYS A 2 -51.24 59.70 -44.57
N LYS A 3 -50.93 58.56 -45.17
CA LYS A 3 -50.99 57.25 -44.53
C LYS A 3 -49.68 57.08 -43.66
N VAL A 4 -49.88 56.97 -42.36
CA VAL A 4 -48.83 56.64 -41.42
C VAL A 4 -48.66 55.14 -41.43
N PHE A 5 -47.54 54.64 -41.97
CA PHE A 5 -47.10 53.27 -41.81
C PHE A 5 -46.47 53.12 -40.41
N LYS A 6 -47.14 52.41 -39.54
CA LYS A 6 -46.50 51.92 -38.28
C LYS A 6 -45.64 50.72 -38.63
N ALA A 7 -44.33 50.90 -38.59
CA ALA A 7 -43.39 49.82 -38.61
C ALA A 7 -43.43 49.14 -37.24
N VAL A 8 -43.89 47.90 -37.19
CA VAL A 8 -43.72 47.01 -36.02
C VAL A 8 -42.34 46.42 -36.13
N LEU A 9 -41.44 46.87 -35.25
CA LEU A 9 -40.16 46.27 -35.09
C LEU A 9 -40.38 44.93 -34.35
N PRO A 10 -39.93 43.77 -34.87
CA PRO A 10 -39.88 42.56 -34.05
C PRO A 10 -38.75 42.74 -33.06
N ILE A 11 -39.10 42.75 -31.78
CA ILE A 11 -38.15 42.57 -30.68
C ILE A 11 -37.62 41.15 -30.81
N ILE A 12 -36.47 40.98 -31.46
CA ILE A 12 -35.68 39.79 -31.37
C ILE A 12 -35.15 39.77 -29.95
N LEU A 13 -35.82 38.98 -29.13
CA LEU A 13 -35.29 38.59 -27.81
C LEU A 13 -34.02 37.78 -28.05
N ILE A 14 -32.88 38.45 -28.06
CA ILE A 14 -31.60 37.81 -27.96
C ILE A 14 -31.57 37.25 -26.53
N ILE A 15 -32.09 36.03 -26.41
CA ILE A 15 -31.71 35.17 -25.30
C ILE A 15 -30.23 34.88 -25.54
N GLY A 16 -29.40 35.75 -24.98
CA GLY A 16 -28.01 35.43 -24.77
C GLY A 16 -28.00 34.19 -23.88
N ILE A 17 -27.90 33.03 -24.52
CA ILE A 17 -27.39 31.86 -23.85
C ILE A 17 -25.99 32.30 -23.39
N LEU A 18 -25.93 32.84 -22.18
CA LEU A 18 -24.74 32.74 -21.37
C LEU A 18 -24.44 31.24 -21.32
N LEU A 19 -23.73 30.75 -22.32
CA LEU A 19 -22.81 29.64 -22.09
C LEU A 19 -21.92 30.13 -20.96
N SER A 20 -22.42 29.95 -19.72
CA SER A 20 -21.49 29.76 -18.61
C SER A 20 -20.57 28.64 -19.09
N CYS A 21 -19.39 29.01 -19.54
CA CYS A 21 -18.27 28.10 -19.46
C CYS A 21 -18.26 27.65 -18.00
N VAL A 22 -18.97 26.57 -17.72
CA VAL A 22 -18.67 25.77 -16.57
C VAL A 22 -17.24 25.39 -16.84
N SER A 23 -16.33 26.16 -16.29
CA SER A 23 -14.96 25.71 -16.14
C SER A 23 -15.12 24.40 -15.40
N VAL A 24 -15.05 23.30 -16.14
CA VAL A 24 -14.89 21.99 -15.54
C VAL A 24 -13.67 22.18 -14.66
N ASN A 25 -13.92 22.28 -13.35
CA ASN A 25 -12.83 22.44 -12.40
C ASN A 25 -11.96 21.21 -12.60
N ALA A 26 -10.82 21.41 -13.24
CA ALA A 26 -9.85 20.36 -13.43
C ALA A 26 -9.57 19.78 -12.04
N VAL A 27 -9.78 18.48 -11.89
CA VAL A 27 -9.59 17.83 -10.61
C VAL A 27 -8.13 17.97 -10.25
N THR A 28 -7.82 18.78 -9.24
CA THR A 28 -6.44 19.01 -8.81
C THR A 28 -6.09 17.98 -7.76
N PHE A 29 -5.24 17.04 -8.11
CA PHE A 29 -4.76 16.03 -7.19
C PHE A 29 -3.40 16.42 -6.59
N LYS A 30 -3.25 16.27 -5.28
CA LYS A 30 -1.96 16.46 -4.59
C LYS A 30 -1.02 15.27 -4.79
N SER A 31 -1.56 14.10 -5.13
CA SER A 31 -0.82 12.86 -5.42
C SER A 31 -1.72 11.88 -6.16
N PHE A 32 -1.13 11.00 -6.96
CA PHE A 32 -1.86 9.89 -7.54
C PHE A 32 -2.37 8.93 -6.46
N PRO A 33 -3.46 8.19 -6.72
CA PRO A 33 -3.94 7.16 -5.81
C PRO A 33 -2.82 6.17 -5.49
N LYS A 34 -2.82 5.64 -4.27
CA LYS A 34 -1.87 4.60 -3.86
C LYS A 34 -2.60 3.26 -3.86
N ASN A 35 -2.58 2.60 -5.00
CA ASN A 35 -3.00 1.21 -5.07
C ASN A 35 -1.76 0.32 -5.18
N PRO A 36 -1.56 -0.68 -4.32
CA PRO A 36 -0.40 -1.57 -4.40
C PRO A 36 -0.40 -2.45 -5.66
N GLU A 37 -1.53 -2.61 -6.32
CA GLU A 37 -1.70 -3.46 -7.49
C GLU A 37 -1.53 -2.73 -8.81
N TYR A 38 -1.92 -1.45 -8.86
CA TYR A 38 -1.89 -0.65 -10.08
C TYR A 38 -0.75 0.35 -10.07
N SER A 39 -0.21 0.64 -11.25
CA SER A 39 0.71 1.74 -11.46
C SER A 39 -0.04 2.91 -12.08
N TYR A 40 0.34 4.14 -11.71
CA TYR A 40 -0.26 5.34 -12.27
C TYR A 40 0.76 6.11 -13.09
N GLY A 41 0.29 6.63 -14.21
CA GLY A 41 1.14 7.32 -15.16
C GLY A 41 0.44 8.47 -15.86
N VAL A 42 1.22 9.14 -16.68
CA VAL A 42 0.75 10.22 -17.55
C VAL A 42 1.11 9.92 -19.00
N ASP A 43 0.37 10.48 -19.95
CA ASP A 43 0.88 10.58 -21.30
C ASP A 43 1.12 12.05 -21.67
N VAL A 44 2.16 12.29 -22.46
CA VAL A 44 2.71 13.62 -22.67
C VAL A 44 3.22 13.84 -24.09
N SER A 45 3.19 15.10 -24.50
CA SER A 45 3.69 15.57 -25.77
C SER A 45 4.31 16.96 -25.63
N GLU A 46 4.68 17.61 -26.72
CA GLU A 46 5.13 19.00 -26.77
C GLU A 46 4.11 19.99 -26.16
N TRP A 47 2.80 19.63 -26.16
CA TRP A 47 1.74 20.48 -25.61
C TRP A 47 1.78 20.64 -24.10
N ASN A 48 2.46 19.74 -23.38
CA ASN A 48 2.63 19.83 -21.93
C ASN A 48 3.74 20.80 -21.50
N GLY A 49 4.49 21.38 -22.47
CA GLY A 49 5.58 22.31 -22.18
C GLY A 49 6.74 21.64 -21.45
N ASP A 50 7.39 22.39 -20.55
CA ASP A 50 8.47 21.87 -19.72
C ASP A 50 7.93 21.11 -18.52
N ILE A 51 8.35 19.87 -18.38
CA ILE A 51 7.84 18.92 -17.37
C ILE A 51 8.84 18.76 -16.24
N ASP A 52 8.39 18.98 -15.00
CA ASP A 52 9.13 18.64 -13.78
C ASP A 52 8.98 17.14 -13.45
N TRP A 53 9.78 16.32 -14.10
CA TRP A 53 9.74 14.86 -13.96
C TRP A 53 10.02 14.38 -12.54
N ASN A 54 10.89 15.07 -11.79
CA ASN A 54 11.15 14.74 -10.39
C ASN A 54 9.92 14.99 -9.53
N TYR A 55 9.20 16.08 -9.79
CA TYR A 55 7.95 16.34 -9.10
C TYR A 55 6.88 15.27 -9.43
N LEU A 56 6.71 14.92 -10.69
CA LEU A 56 5.79 13.86 -11.11
C LEU A 56 6.11 12.54 -10.40
N ARG A 57 7.39 12.17 -10.33
CA ARG A 57 7.82 10.99 -9.57
C ARG A 57 7.43 11.06 -8.10
N ASN A 58 7.63 12.22 -7.47
CA ASN A 58 7.34 12.41 -6.04
C ASN A 58 5.85 12.33 -5.71
N ILE A 59 4.97 12.74 -6.61
CA ILE A 59 3.51 12.64 -6.43
C ILE A 59 2.94 11.27 -6.82
N GLY A 60 3.76 10.33 -7.29
CA GLY A 60 3.36 8.96 -7.52
C GLY A 60 3.25 8.53 -8.97
N VAL A 61 3.73 9.32 -9.93
CA VAL A 61 3.84 8.89 -11.33
C VAL A 61 4.91 7.79 -11.43
N GLU A 62 4.54 6.63 -11.92
CA GLU A 62 5.41 5.46 -12.04
C GLU A 62 5.79 5.16 -13.49
N PHE A 63 4.96 5.55 -14.45
CA PHE A 63 5.24 5.41 -15.88
C PHE A 63 4.74 6.62 -16.68
N ALA A 64 5.25 6.78 -17.91
CA ALA A 64 4.76 7.78 -18.84
C ALA A 64 4.73 7.22 -20.27
N TYR A 65 3.73 7.60 -21.05
CA TYR A 65 3.76 7.49 -22.51
C TYR A 65 4.19 8.83 -23.10
N ILE A 66 5.20 8.81 -23.96
CA ILE A 66 5.79 10.01 -24.55
C ILE A 66 5.54 10.02 -26.05
N ARG A 67 4.93 11.08 -26.56
CA ARG A 67 4.68 11.18 -27.99
C ARG A 67 5.98 11.25 -28.78
N VAL A 68 6.18 10.29 -29.71
CA VAL A 68 7.29 10.37 -30.65
C VAL A 68 7.05 11.37 -31.75
N GLY A 69 5.79 11.66 -32.02
CA GLY A 69 5.31 12.56 -33.05
C GLY A 69 4.03 12.05 -33.71
N TYR A 70 3.74 12.51 -34.91
CA TYR A 70 2.63 12.00 -35.70
C TYR A 70 3.09 11.54 -37.08
N TYR A 71 2.28 10.64 -37.67
CA TYR A 71 2.54 10.10 -38.99
C TYR A 71 1.32 10.29 -39.91
N LYS A 72 1.53 10.88 -41.09
CA LYS A 72 0.52 11.06 -42.13
C LYS A 72 0.98 10.50 -43.46
N HIS A 73 0.07 10.36 -44.42
CA HIS A 73 0.45 9.97 -45.75
C HIS A 73 1.49 10.96 -46.34
N GLY A 74 2.62 10.42 -46.77
CA GLY A 74 3.72 11.21 -47.33
C GLY A 74 4.73 11.79 -46.35
N GLY A 75 4.58 11.59 -45.02
CA GLY A 75 5.58 12.09 -44.08
C GLY A 75 5.27 11.93 -42.60
N ALA A 76 6.24 12.27 -41.80
CA ALA A 76 6.15 12.22 -40.34
C ALA A 76 6.68 13.51 -39.72
N TYR A 77 6.18 13.83 -38.57
CA TYR A 77 6.65 14.93 -37.73
C TYR A 77 7.15 14.35 -36.41
N VAL A 78 8.36 14.73 -35.99
CA VAL A 78 8.90 14.37 -34.69
C VAL A 78 8.46 15.41 -33.66
N ASP A 79 7.90 14.98 -32.55
CA ASP A 79 7.54 15.85 -31.42
C ASP A 79 8.78 16.60 -30.94
N GLU A 80 8.70 17.95 -30.87
CA GLU A 80 9.87 18.79 -30.56
C GLU A 80 10.47 18.48 -29.19
N ARG A 81 9.63 18.01 -28.23
CA ARG A 81 10.04 17.67 -26.87
C ARG A 81 10.29 16.19 -26.66
N PHE A 82 10.16 15.34 -27.68
CA PHE A 82 10.29 13.89 -27.56
C PHE A 82 11.57 13.48 -26.82
N LYS A 83 12.72 13.92 -27.30
CA LYS A 83 14.02 13.55 -26.70
C LYS A 83 14.20 14.14 -25.30
N GLN A 84 13.74 15.37 -25.07
CA GLN A 84 13.79 16.03 -23.78
C GLN A 84 12.92 15.26 -22.76
N ASN A 85 11.71 14.91 -23.13
CA ASN A 85 10.78 14.19 -22.28
C ASN A 85 11.30 12.78 -21.94
N VAL A 86 11.85 12.05 -22.91
CA VAL A 86 12.47 10.74 -22.63
C VAL A 86 13.63 10.89 -21.65
N ARG A 87 14.50 11.87 -21.85
CA ARG A 87 15.63 12.12 -20.95
C ARG A 87 15.14 12.39 -19.53
N GLY A 88 14.25 13.37 -19.34
CA GLY A 88 13.76 13.75 -18.02
C GLY A 88 13.03 12.62 -17.30
N CYS A 89 12.21 11.85 -18.05
CA CYS A 89 11.53 10.67 -17.54
C CYS A 89 12.51 9.61 -17.02
N VAL A 90 13.54 9.29 -17.81
CA VAL A 90 14.57 8.31 -17.44
C VAL A 90 15.39 8.76 -16.23
N GLU A 91 15.83 10.03 -16.21
CA GLU A 91 16.61 10.60 -15.12
C GLU A 91 15.84 10.64 -13.80
N ALA A 92 14.52 10.85 -13.86
CA ALA A 92 13.63 10.77 -12.71
C ALA A 92 13.33 9.33 -12.25
N GLY A 93 13.79 8.31 -13.00
CA GLY A 93 13.51 6.90 -12.68
C GLY A 93 12.06 6.49 -12.93
N ILE A 94 11.37 7.16 -13.86
CA ILE A 94 10.02 6.83 -14.33
C ILE A 94 10.15 5.90 -15.53
N ASP A 95 9.34 4.85 -15.60
CA ASP A 95 9.30 3.98 -16.78
C ASP A 95 8.59 4.68 -17.93
N PHE A 96 9.00 4.38 -19.18
CA PHE A 96 8.34 5.01 -20.33
C PHE A 96 8.00 4.04 -21.45
N GLY A 97 6.88 4.31 -22.09
CA GLY A 97 6.52 3.89 -23.41
C GLY A 97 6.49 5.08 -24.36
N ILE A 98 6.26 4.83 -25.62
CA ILE A 98 6.04 5.90 -26.61
C ILE A 98 4.76 5.67 -27.36
N TYR A 99 4.18 6.76 -27.89
CA TYR A 99 3.06 6.66 -28.82
C TYR A 99 3.29 7.50 -30.06
N VAL A 100 2.68 7.05 -31.17
CA VAL A 100 2.66 7.76 -32.44
C VAL A 100 1.22 8.07 -32.82
N TYR A 101 0.88 9.37 -32.91
CA TYR A 101 -0.43 9.80 -33.39
C TYR A 101 -0.57 9.53 -34.89
N SER A 102 -1.65 8.88 -35.29
CA SER A 102 -1.81 8.37 -36.67
C SER A 102 -2.88 9.10 -37.45
N TYR A 103 -2.48 9.67 -38.60
CA TYR A 103 -3.37 10.19 -39.64
C TYR A 103 -3.47 9.26 -40.85
N ILE A 104 -3.19 7.95 -40.68
CA ILE A 104 -3.17 7.01 -41.78
C ILE A 104 -4.19 5.88 -41.60
N TYR A 105 -4.55 5.26 -42.70
CA TYR A 105 -5.44 4.09 -42.73
C TYR A 105 -4.96 3.00 -43.73
N SER A 106 -3.75 3.11 -44.29
CA SER A 106 -3.21 2.14 -45.25
C SER A 106 -2.21 1.19 -44.67
N TYR A 107 -2.18 -0.05 -45.15
CA TYR A 107 -1.20 -1.07 -44.74
C TYR A 107 0.25 -0.63 -44.97
N THR A 108 0.52 -0.06 -46.17
CA THR A 108 1.86 0.34 -46.54
C THR A 108 2.37 1.45 -45.62
N ASP A 109 1.51 2.42 -45.30
CA ASP A 109 1.90 3.52 -44.42
C ASP A 109 2.03 3.05 -42.97
N SER A 110 1.24 2.07 -42.53
CA SER A 110 1.40 1.43 -41.21
C SER A 110 2.80 0.83 -41.02
N VAL A 111 3.29 0.10 -42.03
CA VAL A 111 4.66 -0.46 -41.99
C VAL A 111 5.73 0.63 -42.05
N LYS A 112 5.54 1.67 -42.90
CA LYS A 112 6.46 2.82 -42.97
C LYS A 112 6.50 3.59 -41.64
N MET A 113 5.36 3.77 -40.99
CA MET A 113 5.24 4.39 -39.67
C MET A 113 6.02 3.58 -38.61
N ALA A 114 5.85 2.26 -38.57
CA ALA A 114 6.61 1.41 -37.65
C ALA A 114 8.13 1.51 -37.88
N ASN A 115 8.55 1.53 -39.14
CA ASN A 115 9.98 1.72 -39.50
C ASN A 115 10.49 3.11 -39.07
N TRP A 116 9.67 4.15 -39.20
CA TRP A 116 10.03 5.49 -38.76
C TRP A 116 10.14 5.57 -37.23
N VAL A 117 9.18 5.02 -36.47
CA VAL A 117 9.22 4.94 -35.01
C VAL A 117 10.48 4.23 -34.54
N HIS A 118 10.82 3.07 -35.16
CA HIS A 118 12.06 2.35 -34.85
C HIS A 118 13.31 3.22 -35.00
N ARG A 119 13.38 4.03 -36.10
CA ARG A 119 14.52 4.96 -36.28
C ARG A 119 14.57 6.01 -35.20
N GLN A 120 13.42 6.57 -34.76
CA GLN A 120 13.39 7.55 -33.67
C GLN A 120 13.89 6.92 -32.34
N LEU A 121 13.43 5.74 -32.00
CA LEU A 121 13.90 5.01 -30.81
C LEU A 121 15.41 4.72 -30.89
N LYS A 122 15.93 4.33 -32.03
CA LYS A 122 17.38 4.15 -32.24
C LYS A 122 18.16 5.44 -32.01
N SER A 123 17.60 6.60 -32.34
CA SER A 123 18.25 7.90 -32.15
C SER A 123 18.39 8.33 -30.69
N LEU A 124 17.70 7.66 -29.77
CA LEU A 124 17.79 7.93 -28.33
C LEU A 124 19.07 7.35 -27.69
N GLY A 125 19.77 6.43 -28.37
CA GLY A 125 21.06 5.92 -27.93
C GLY A 125 21.00 5.26 -26.55
N ASN A 126 21.76 5.79 -25.60
CA ASN A 126 21.88 5.23 -24.25
C ASN A 126 20.57 5.23 -23.44
N TYR A 127 19.59 6.08 -23.77
CA TYR A 127 18.30 6.11 -23.07
C TYR A 127 17.43 4.90 -23.37
N THR A 128 17.73 4.14 -24.43
CA THR A 128 17.04 2.91 -24.80
C THR A 128 17.90 1.66 -24.63
N LYS A 129 19.21 1.81 -24.40
CA LYS A 129 20.20 0.71 -24.45
C LYS A 129 19.98 -0.38 -23.42
N ASP A 130 19.48 -0.02 -22.24
CA ASP A 130 19.22 -0.96 -21.13
C ASP A 130 17.70 -1.17 -20.88
N ARG A 131 16.86 -0.73 -21.83
CA ARG A 131 15.40 -0.82 -21.74
C ARG A 131 14.88 -1.64 -22.90
N ASP A 132 15.10 -2.93 -22.81
CA ASP A 132 14.88 -3.87 -23.91
C ASP A 132 13.39 -4.14 -24.23
N THR A 133 12.45 -3.44 -23.54
CA THR A 133 11.00 -3.65 -23.71
C THR A 133 10.24 -2.34 -23.65
N ILE A 134 10.45 -1.50 -24.65
CA ILE A 134 9.67 -0.27 -24.78
C ILE A 134 8.33 -0.61 -25.39
N GLN A 135 7.25 -0.22 -24.71
CA GLN A 135 5.91 -0.24 -25.29
C GLN A 135 5.81 0.85 -26.35
N VAL A 136 5.29 0.45 -27.52
CA VAL A 136 5.08 1.36 -28.65
C VAL A 136 3.61 1.35 -29.04
N ALA A 137 2.92 2.44 -28.72
CA ALA A 137 1.51 2.54 -28.97
C ALA A 137 1.20 3.13 -30.36
N TYR A 138 0.36 2.43 -31.09
CA TYR A 138 -0.37 2.98 -32.23
C TYR A 138 -1.55 3.76 -31.67
N ASP A 139 -1.50 5.07 -31.78
CA ASP A 139 -2.58 5.96 -31.39
C ASP A 139 -3.51 6.16 -32.62
N ILE A 140 -4.71 5.57 -32.53
CA ILE A 140 -5.73 5.57 -33.60
C ILE A 140 -7.05 6.11 -33.07
N GLU A 141 -7.30 7.39 -33.34
CA GLU A 141 -8.49 8.10 -32.84
C GLU A 141 -8.97 9.24 -33.77
N ASP A 142 -8.24 9.50 -34.82
CA ASP A 142 -8.53 10.65 -35.71
C ASP A 142 -9.74 10.40 -36.61
N ALA A 143 -10.46 11.46 -36.87
CA ALA A 143 -11.63 11.43 -37.77
C ALA A 143 -11.31 10.93 -39.18
N ILE A 144 -10.06 11.02 -39.63
CA ILE A 144 -9.67 10.54 -40.96
C ILE A 144 -9.90 9.03 -41.13
N GLN A 145 -9.67 8.23 -40.09
CA GLN A 145 -9.90 6.80 -40.10
C GLN A 145 -11.39 6.47 -40.10
N SER A 146 -12.17 7.10 -39.20
CA SER A 146 -13.61 6.87 -39.12
C SER A 146 -14.32 7.34 -40.40
N ASN A 147 -13.93 8.48 -40.95
CA ASN A 147 -14.48 8.98 -42.22
C ASN A 147 -14.13 8.07 -43.40
N ALA A 148 -12.94 7.51 -43.45
CA ALA A 148 -12.55 6.57 -44.50
C ALA A 148 -13.39 5.28 -44.49
N VAL A 149 -13.72 4.78 -43.28
CA VAL A 149 -14.62 3.62 -43.14
C VAL A 149 -16.06 3.99 -43.43
N ASN A 150 -16.58 5.06 -42.83
CA ASN A 150 -17.99 5.46 -42.99
C ASN A 150 -18.36 5.87 -44.41
N SER A 151 -17.41 6.42 -45.18
CA SER A 151 -17.58 6.73 -46.59
C SER A 151 -17.42 5.51 -47.53
N GLY A 152 -17.10 4.35 -47.00
CA GLY A 152 -16.83 3.13 -47.78
C GLY A 152 -15.51 3.16 -48.56
N ARG A 153 -14.62 4.14 -48.32
CA ARG A 153 -13.29 4.21 -48.95
C ARG A 153 -12.42 3.00 -48.57
N ILE A 154 -12.56 2.53 -47.32
CA ILE A 154 -11.94 1.30 -46.81
C ILE A 154 -12.95 0.53 -45.97
N THR A 155 -12.72 -0.76 -45.77
CA THR A 155 -13.51 -1.57 -44.84
C THR A 155 -12.93 -1.48 -43.42
N ARG A 156 -13.75 -1.79 -42.43
CA ARG A 156 -13.31 -1.94 -41.03
C ARG A 156 -12.13 -2.96 -40.95
N ASN A 157 -12.28 -4.09 -41.62
CA ASN A 157 -11.26 -5.12 -41.63
C ASN A 157 -9.93 -4.65 -42.26
N TYR A 158 -10.01 -3.78 -43.28
CA TYR A 158 -8.81 -3.17 -43.86
C TYR A 158 -8.09 -2.27 -42.85
N LEU A 159 -8.82 -1.39 -42.15
CA LEU A 159 -8.24 -0.55 -41.10
C LEU A 159 -7.64 -1.36 -39.97
N HIS A 160 -8.40 -2.32 -39.44
CA HIS A 160 -7.98 -3.24 -38.40
C HIS A 160 -6.66 -3.97 -38.76
N ASN A 161 -6.59 -4.54 -39.95
CA ASN A 161 -5.38 -5.23 -40.41
C ASN A 161 -4.19 -4.27 -40.63
N GLY A 162 -4.44 -3.00 -40.95
CA GLY A 162 -3.39 -1.98 -40.98
C GLY A 162 -2.72 -1.78 -39.61
N VAL A 163 -3.52 -1.69 -38.54
CA VAL A 163 -3.02 -1.61 -37.16
C VAL A 163 -2.23 -2.87 -36.80
N LYS A 164 -2.74 -4.07 -37.14
CA LYS A 164 -1.99 -5.35 -36.94
C LYS A 164 -0.64 -5.35 -37.64
N LYS A 165 -0.56 -4.81 -38.86
CA LYS A 165 0.72 -4.72 -39.59
C LYS A 165 1.74 -3.85 -38.89
N PHE A 166 1.30 -2.71 -38.33
CA PHE A 166 2.17 -1.90 -37.48
C PHE A 166 2.62 -2.67 -36.24
N CYS A 167 1.69 -3.24 -35.49
CA CYS A 167 1.97 -3.96 -34.24
C CYS A 167 2.94 -5.13 -34.46
N ASN A 168 2.71 -5.94 -35.48
CA ASN A 168 3.61 -7.02 -35.83
C ASN A 168 5.00 -6.51 -36.21
N LYS A 169 5.10 -5.39 -36.95
CA LYS A 169 6.38 -4.81 -37.32
C LYS A 169 7.13 -4.22 -36.12
N ILE A 170 6.42 -3.64 -35.15
CA ILE A 170 6.97 -3.19 -33.86
C ILE A 170 7.50 -4.39 -33.05
N ARG A 171 6.75 -5.50 -33.04
CA ARG A 171 7.18 -6.76 -32.41
C ARG A 171 8.44 -7.34 -33.06
N ASP A 172 8.54 -7.30 -34.40
CA ASP A 172 9.75 -7.73 -35.13
C ASP A 172 11.01 -6.96 -34.73
N TYR A 173 10.85 -5.70 -34.31
CA TYR A 173 11.93 -4.87 -33.79
C TYR A 173 12.27 -5.13 -32.33
N GLY A 174 11.51 -5.99 -31.65
CA GLY A 174 11.70 -6.34 -30.23
C GLY A 174 11.02 -5.38 -29.27
N TYR A 175 10.07 -4.53 -29.72
CA TYR A 175 9.26 -3.69 -28.87
C TYR A 175 7.92 -4.35 -28.57
N ILE A 176 7.22 -3.84 -27.53
CA ILE A 176 5.90 -4.31 -27.16
C ILE A 176 4.84 -3.49 -27.88
N PRO A 177 4.06 -4.12 -28.77
CA PRO A 177 3.00 -3.42 -29.48
C PRO A 177 1.83 -3.10 -28.56
N THR A 178 1.44 -1.84 -28.53
CA THR A 178 0.30 -1.30 -27.79
C THR A 178 -0.64 -0.61 -28.77
N ILE A 179 -1.93 -0.66 -28.53
CA ILE A 179 -2.93 0.06 -29.30
C ILE A 179 -3.67 1.01 -28.35
N TYR A 180 -3.60 2.30 -28.67
CA TYR A 180 -4.41 3.31 -27.99
C TYR A 180 -5.59 3.67 -28.83
N SER A 181 -6.78 3.68 -28.24
CA SER A 181 -8.00 4.21 -28.85
C SER A 181 -9.11 4.45 -27.83
N SER A 182 -10.12 5.19 -28.25
CA SER A 182 -11.34 5.40 -27.49
C SER A 182 -12.27 4.17 -27.52
N GLN A 183 -13.19 4.11 -26.54
CA GLN A 183 -14.24 3.08 -26.52
C GLN A 183 -15.02 2.97 -27.83
N SER A 184 -15.37 4.10 -28.45
CA SER A 184 -16.13 4.12 -29.68
C SER A 184 -15.35 3.51 -30.84
N PHE A 185 -14.07 3.82 -30.98
CA PHE A 185 -13.24 3.24 -32.04
C PHE A 185 -13.08 1.72 -31.86
N TYR A 186 -12.83 1.25 -30.65
CA TYR A 186 -12.75 -0.19 -30.39
C TYR A 186 -14.05 -0.92 -30.71
N ARG A 187 -15.21 -0.33 -30.36
CA ARG A 187 -16.51 -0.93 -30.61
C ARG A 187 -16.93 -0.88 -32.08
N ASP A 188 -16.70 0.27 -32.74
CA ASP A 188 -17.32 0.58 -33.99
C ASP A 188 -16.40 0.36 -35.22
N LEU A 189 -15.10 0.48 -35.05
CA LEU A 189 -14.13 0.49 -36.16
C LEU A 189 -13.06 -0.59 -36.10
N LEU A 190 -12.75 -1.11 -34.91
CA LEU A 190 -11.67 -2.07 -34.67
C LEU A 190 -12.24 -3.42 -34.23
N ASN A 191 -11.40 -4.45 -34.23
CA ASN A 191 -11.75 -5.75 -33.67
C ASN A 191 -10.90 -5.99 -32.42
N LEU A 192 -11.46 -5.61 -31.26
CA LEU A 192 -10.76 -5.69 -29.99
C LEU A 192 -10.38 -7.13 -29.61
N GLU A 193 -11.28 -8.10 -29.87
CA GLU A 193 -11.01 -9.52 -29.54
C GLU A 193 -9.79 -10.04 -30.31
N ASP A 194 -9.71 -9.76 -31.62
CA ASP A 194 -8.56 -10.21 -32.41
C ASP A 194 -7.24 -9.55 -31.95
N TYR A 195 -7.29 -8.33 -31.41
CA TYR A 195 -6.10 -7.70 -30.83
C TYR A 195 -5.67 -8.38 -29.53
N LEU A 196 -6.62 -8.72 -28.67
CA LEU A 196 -6.37 -9.46 -27.43
C LEU A 196 -5.85 -10.87 -27.73
N ASP A 197 -6.41 -11.56 -28.71
CA ASP A 197 -5.97 -12.89 -29.14
C ASP A 197 -4.56 -12.89 -29.76
N ASN A 198 -4.08 -11.73 -30.22
CA ASN A 198 -2.70 -11.55 -30.72
C ASN A 198 -1.74 -10.95 -29.69
N ASP A 199 -2.09 -10.94 -28.39
CA ASP A 199 -1.28 -10.41 -27.29
C ASP A 199 -0.82 -8.98 -27.53
N PHE A 200 -1.67 -8.11 -28.11
CA PHE A 200 -1.42 -6.69 -28.17
C PHE A 200 -1.92 -6.01 -26.92
N TYR A 201 -1.13 -5.12 -26.37
CA TYR A 201 -1.54 -4.33 -25.20
C TYR A 201 -2.63 -3.35 -25.60
N ILE A 202 -3.70 -3.31 -24.82
CA ILE A 202 -4.83 -2.42 -25.02
C ILE A 202 -4.73 -1.24 -24.07
N TRP A 203 -4.57 -0.06 -24.64
CA TRP A 203 -4.65 1.20 -23.93
C TRP A 203 -5.98 1.87 -24.29
N TYR A 204 -6.87 1.84 -23.33
CA TYR A 204 -8.29 2.16 -23.53
C TYR A 204 -8.61 3.53 -22.97
N ALA A 205 -9.06 4.45 -23.81
CA ALA A 205 -9.49 5.78 -23.41
C ALA A 205 -11.01 5.79 -23.14
N GLN A 206 -11.37 6.14 -21.92
CA GLN A 206 -12.73 6.45 -21.52
C GLN A 206 -12.69 7.34 -20.27
N TRP A 207 -13.30 8.51 -20.34
CA TRP A 207 -13.24 9.56 -19.33
C TRP A 207 -14.60 9.74 -18.66
N PRO A 208 -14.92 8.96 -17.61
CA PRO A 208 -16.13 9.17 -16.83
C PRO A 208 -16.04 10.48 -16.05
N TYR A 209 -17.16 11.07 -15.72
CA TYR A 209 -17.22 12.33 -14.99
C TYR A 209 -16.57 12.25 -13.61
N TYR A 210 -16.69 11.10 -12.95
CA TYR A 210 -16.01 10.76 -11.69
C TYR A 210 -15.24 9.45 -11.87
N PRO A 211 -13.99 9.48 -12.35
CA PRO A 211 -13.21 8.27 -12.49
C PRO A 211 -12.76 7.75 -11.13
N ASP A 212 -12.90 6.46 -10.90
CA ASP A 212 -12.24 5.77 -9.80
C ASP A 212 -11.09 4.88 -10.32
N PRO A 213 -9.88 5.42 -10.40
CA PRO A 213 -8.74 4.64 -10.90
C PRO A 213 -8.22 3.61 -9.89
N THR A 214 -8.78 3.52 -8.69
CA THR A 214 -8.42 2.48 -7.71
C THR A 214 -9.12 1.16 -8.00
N GLU A 215 -10.15 1.17 -8.82
CA GLU A 215 -10.85 -0.01 -9.30
C GLU A 215 -10.42 -0.41 -10.72
N LYS A 216 -10.47 -1.70 -11.01
CA LYS A 216 -10.11 -2.22 -12.32
C LYS A 216 -11.21 -1.89 -13.34
N LYS A 217 -10.85 -1.17 -14.39
CA LYS A 217 -11.77 -0.83 -15.47
C LYS A 217 -12.25 -2.08 -16.21
N VAL A 218 -13.56 -2.14 -16.45
CA VAL A 218 -14.18 -3.13 -17.34
C VAL A 218 -14.57 -2.43 -18.64
N MET A 219 -14.20 -3.01 -19.76
CA MET A 219 -14.55 -2.55 -21.11
C MET A 219 -15.95 -3.04 -21.50
N PHE A 220 -16.45 -2.58 -22.66
CA PHE A 220 -17.76 -2.96 -23.19
C PHE A 220 -17.93 -4.46 -23.53
N ASN A 221 -16.83 -5.22 -23.57
CA ASN A 221 -16.80 -6.67 -23.83
C ASN A 221 -16.53 -7.49 -22.56
N ASP A 222 -16.77 -6.92 -21.39
CA ASP A 222 -16.57 -7.51 -20.06
C ASP A 222 -15.11 -7.91 -19.73
N LYS A 223 -14.16 -7.56 -20.61
CA LYS A 223 -12.73 -7.72 -20.36
C LYS A 223 -12.12 -6.45 -19.76
N SER A 224 -10.98 -6.56 -19.14
CA SER A 224 -10.23 -5.40 -18.64
C SER A 224 -9.13 -5.01 -19.63
N PRO A 225 -8.91 -3.69 -19.85
CA PRO A 225 -7.75 -3.25 -20.62
C PRO A 225 -6.46 -3.49 -19.85
N HIS A 226 -5.34 -3.43 -20.53
CA HIS A 226 -4.02 -3.40 -19.89
C HIS A 226 -3.78 -2.03 -19.23
N ILE A 227 -4.22 -0.96 -19.92
CA ILE A 227 -4.08 0.42 -19.49
C ILE A 227 -5.40 1.16 -19.69
N TRP A 228 -5.81 1.93 -18.70
CA TRP A 228 -6.97 2.81 -18.79
C TRP A 228 -6.53 4.27 -18.70
N GLN A 229 -6.75 5.05 -19.77
CA GLN A 229 -6.69 6.50 -19.69
C GLN A 229 -8.01 7.00 -19.11
N PHE A 230 -7.99 7.41 -17.86
CA PHE A 230 -9.19 7.74 -17.09
C PHE A 230 -9.50 9.23 -17.04
N SER A 231 -8.58 10.08 -17.47
CA SER A 231 -8.76 11.53 -17.51
C SER A 231 -7.87 12.17 -18.56
N GLU A 232 -8.41 13.15 -19.28
CA GLU A 232 -7.70 14.06 -20.19
C GLU A 232 -7.41 15.43 -19.55
N ASN A 233 -7.79 15.65 -18.31
CA ASN A 233 -7.81 16.97 -17.66
C ASN A 233 -7.21 16.98 -16.26
N TYR A 234 -6.22 16.16 -16.00
CA TYR A 234 -5.57 16.10 -14.70
C TYR A 234 -4.58 17.27 -14.53
N THR A 235 -4.92 18.25 -13.72
CA THR A 235 -4.06 19.44 -13.57
C THR A 235 -3.06 19.28 -12.43
N ILE A 236 -1.77 19.35 -12.77
CA ILE A 236 -0.64 19.28 -11.85
C ILE A 236 0.18 20.55 -12.02
N LYS A 237 0.31 21.38 -10.98
CA LYS A 237 1.02 22.68 -11.04
C LYS A 237 0.61 23.57 -12.24
N GLY A 238 -0.68 23.55 -12.59
CA GLY A 238 -1.20 24.35 -13.71
C GLY A 238 -1.01 23.76 -15.11
N VAL A 239 -0.33 22.61 -15.22
CA VAL A 239 -0.19 21.86 -16.48
C VAL A 239 -1.25 20.75 -16.52
N ARG A 240 -1.92 20.59 -17.64
CA ARG A 240 -2.85 19.47 -17.87
C ARG A 240 -2.07 18.25 -18.32
N TYR A 241 -2.45 17.11 -17.77
CA TYR A 241 -1.92 15.80 -18.13
C TYR A 241 -3.07 14.84 -18.39
N ASP A 242 -2.92 14.01 -19.37
CA ASP A 242 -3.71 12.81 -19.51
C ASP A 242 -3.20 11.78 -18.52
N SER A 243 -4.12 11.12 -17.81
CA SER A 243 -3.76 10.29 -16.67
C SER A 243 -4.24 8.88 -16.83
N ASN A 244 -3.37 7.94 -16.45
CA ASN A 244 -3.49 6.54 -16.80
C ASN A 244 -3.34 5.65 -15.56
N ALA A 245 -4.11 4.56 -15.53
CA ALA A 245 -3.94 3.43 -14.61
C ALA A 245 -3.51 2.20 -15.41
N LEU A 246 -2.44 1.57 -14.97
CA LEU A 246 -1.91 0.34 -15.56
C LEU A 246 -2.26 -0.82 -14.63
N TYR A 247 -2.98 -1.80 -15.15
CA TYR A 247 -3.52 -2.94 -14.41
C TYR A 247 -2.64 -4.18 -14.49
N GLU A 248 -1.75 -4.22 -15.47
CA GLU A 248 -0.79 -5.29 -15.67
C GLU A 248 0.62 -4.70 -15.66
N ASP A 249 1.61 -5.58 -15.54
CA ASP A 249 2.97 -5.08 -15.49
C ASP A 249 3.37 -4.49 -16.85
N PHE A 250 3.90 -3.28 -16.78
CA PHE A 250 4.27 -2.45 -17.93
C PHE A 250 5.26 -3.15 -18.86
N TYR A 251 5.37 -4.38 -19.00
CA TYR A 251 6.36 -5.00 -19.88
C TYR A 251 6.34 -6.55 -19.89
N ASP A 252 5.24 -7.20 -19.55
CA ASP A 252 5.20 -8.63 -19.72
C ASP A 252 4.86 -8.97 -21.18
N TYR A 253 5.85 -9.39 -21.89
CA TYR A 253 5.68 -10.05 -23.17
C TYR A 253 6.07 -11.52 -22.99
N SER A 254 5.09 -12.38 -22.95
CA SER A 254 5.28 -13.83 -23.02
C SER A 254 5.22 -14.28 -24.46
N ARG A 255 6.17 -15.08 -24.89
CA ARG A 255 6.04 -15.85 -26.12
C ARG A 255 4.95 -16.91 -25.93
N GLU A 256 4.24 -17.26 -27.01
CA GLU A 256 3.19 -18.27 -27.00
C GLU A 256 3.69 -19.63 -26.47
N ASP A 257 4.97 -19.94 -26.70
CA ASP A 257 5.68 -21.14 -26.25
C ASP A 257 6.57 -20.91 -25.00
N SER A 258 6.38 -19.80 -24.30
CA SER A 258 7.22 -19.45 -23.14
C SER A 258 7.02 -20.42 -21.98
N GLN A 259 8.13 -21.06 -21.58
CA GLN A 259 8.22 -21.90 -20.38
C GLN A 259 9.01 -21.19 -19.27
N LEU A 260 9.09 -19.85 -19.33
CA LEU A 260 9.83 -19.05 -18.37
C LEU A 260 9.15 -19.06 -17.01
N TYR A 261 9.87 -19.49 -15.97
CA TYR A 261 9.39 -19.43 -14.59
C TYR A 261 10.52 -19.14 -13.61
N ALA A 262 10.12 -18.67 -12.42
CA ALA A 262 11.03 -18.48 -11.30
C ALA A 262 10.84 -19.57 -10.26
N ALA A 263 11.91 -20.20 -9.88
CA ALA A 263 11.97 -21.10 -8.74
C ALA A 263 12.44 -20.36 -7.47
N ASN A 264 12.26 -21.00 -6.32
CA ASN A 264 12.67 -20.48 -5.01
C ASN A 264 11.94 -19.20 -4.55
N LEU A 265 10.77 -18.89 -5.12
CA LEU A 265 9.92 -17.81 -4.65
C LEU A 265 9.34 -18.16 -3.26
N LYS A 266 9.58 -17.30 -2.27
CA LYS A 266 9.02 -17.48 -0.92
C LYS A 266 7.55 -17.09 -0.89
N SER A 267 6.65 -18.06 -0.85
CA SER A 267 5.20 -17.84 -0.74
C SER A 267 4.80 -17.06 0.52
N SER A 268 5.62 -17.15 1.60
CA SER A 268 5.44 -16.38 2.84
C SER A 268 5.92 -14.93 2.76
N GLY A 269 6.47 -14.51 1.60
CA GLY A 269 7.04 -13.18 1.38
C GLY A 269 8.40 -12.95 2.04
N TYR A 270 8.94 -11.76 1.78
CA TYR A 270 10.26 -11.31 2.23
C TYR A 270 10.11 -10.17 3.23
N THR A 271 10.92 -10.16 4.28
CA THR A 271 10.87 -9.08 5.27
C THR A 271 11.38 -7.77 4.68
N PHE A 272 10.68 -6.67 4.95
CA PHE A 272 11.03 -5.33 4.49
C PHE A 272 12.49 -4.95 4.85
N LYS A 273 13.17 -4.28 3.91
CA LYS A 273 14.50 -3.69 4.10
C LYS A 273 14.50 -2.26 3.53
N LYS A 274 15.06 -1.31 4.26
CA LYS A 274 15.06 0.12 3.88
C LYS A 274 15.72 0.38 2.51
N LEU A 275 16.77 -0.36 2.18
CA LEU A 275 17.47 -0.26 0.88
C LEU A 275 16.74 -0.98 -0.26
N GLY A 276 15.62 -1.63 0.04
CA GLY A 276 14.84 -2.43 -0.89
C GLY A 276 15.11 -3.93 -0.74
N VAL A 277 14.12 -4.70 -1.14
CA VAL A 277 14.14 -6.17 -1.13
C VAL A 277 14.33 -6.65 -2.56
N LYS A 278 15.45 -7.31 -2.81
CA LYS A 278 15.82 -7.88 -4.11
C LYS A 278 16.06 -9.38 -3.92
N PRO A 279 15.02 -10.21 -4.01
CA PRO A 279 15.19 -11.65 -3.89
C PRO A 279 16.04 -12.19 -5.03
N SER A 280 16.86 -13.19 -4.73
CA SER A 280 17.55 -13.97 -5.75
C SER A 280 16.62 -15.09 -6.20
N PHE A 281 16.23 -15.08 -7.48
CA PHE A 281 15.44 -16.13 -8.11
C PHE A 281 16.32 -17.02 -8.96
N GLN A 282 15.95 -18.29 -9.05
CA GLN A 282 16.44 -19.17 -10.10
C GLN A 282 15.43 -19.11 -11.26
N ILE A 283 15.88 -18.68 -12.42
CA ILE A 283 15.02 -18.50 -13.60
C ILE A 283 15.27 -19.66 -14.56
N TYR A 284 14.19 -20.29 -14.98
CA TYR A 284 14.21 -21.41 -15.90
C TYR A 284 13.40 -21.12 -17.17
N ASP A 285 13.82 -21.71 -18.29
CA ASP A 285 13.03 -21.89 -19.50
C ASP A 285 12.84 -23.39 -19.72
N GLY A 286 11.65 -23.91 -19.43
CA GLY A 286 11.45 -25.35 -19.27
C GLY A 286 12.39 -25.90 -18.19
N ASP A 287 13.16 -26.91 -18.54
CA ASP A 287 14.14 -27.55 -17.65
C ASP A 287 15.52 -26.86 -17.63
N THR A 288 15.70 -25.80 -18.42
CA THR A 288 17.00 -25.13 -18.56
C THR A 288 17.13 -24.00 -17.56
N LEU A 289 18.09 -24.11 -16.63
CA LEU A 289 18.45 -23.00 -15.71
C LEU A 289 19.19 -21.91 -16.49
N LEU A 290 18.66 -20.70 -16.45
CA LEU A 290 19.22 -19.53 -17.11
C LEU A 290 20.24 -18.82 -16.22
N LYS A 291 21.22 -18.14 -16.85
CA LYS A 291 22.28 -17.40 -16.17
C LYS A 291 22.02 -15.90 -16.22
N GLU A 292 21.97 -15.25 -15.06
CA GLU A 292 21.83 -13.80 -14.96
C GLU A 292 23.03 -13.06 -15.60
N GLY A 293 22.75 -11.98 -16.30
CA GLY A 293 23.73 -11.18 -17.03
C GLY A 293 24.07 -11.72 -18.43
N THR A 294 23.81 -13.01 -18.71
CA THR A 294 24.01 -13.65 -20.04
C THR A 294 22.66 -13.90 -20.73
N ASP A 295 21.77 -14.61 -20.05
CA ASP A 295 20.50 -15.06 -20.62
C ASP A 295 19.35 -14.16 -20.21
N TYR A 296 19.45 -13.53 -19.05
CA TYR A 296 18.45 -12.60 -18.54
C TYR A 296 19.06 -11.53 -17.63
N LYS A 297 18.24 -10.46 -17.38
CA LYS A 297 18.45 -9.46 -16.32
C LYS A 297 17.18 -9.36 -15.48
N ILE A 298 17.29 -8.91 -14.21
CA ILE A 298 16.16 -8.65 -13.33
C ILE A 298 16.09 -7.17 -12.97
N TYR A 299 14.93 -6.58 -13.15
CA TYR A 299 14.61 -5.22 -12.72
C TYR A 299 13.59 -5.30 -11.59
N TYR A 300 13.81 -4.51 -10.52
CA TYR A 300 12.99 -4.56 -9.32
C TYR A 300 12.17 -3.28 -9.16
N TYR A 301 10.85 -3.44 -8.99
CA TYR A 301 9.89 -2.36 -8.84
C TYR A 301 9.12 -2.48 -7.51
N LYS A 302 8.72 -1.33 -6.92
CA LYS A 302 7.99 -1.26 -5.63
C LYS A 302 8.68 -2.02 -4.49
N ASN A 303 9.95 -2.31 -4.61
CA ASN A 303 10.71 -3.17 -3.70
C ASN A 303 11.24 -2.45 -2.43
N LYS A 304 10.91 -1.16 -2.25
CA LYS A 304 11.31 -0.30 -1.10
C LYS A 304 10.15 0.02 -0.16
N LYS A 305 9.03 -0.69 -0.25
CA LYS A 305 7.85 -0.52 0.60
C LYS A 305 7.27 -1.89 0.96
N VAL A 306 6.53 -1.95 2.06
CA VAL A 306 5.71 -3.12 2.40
C VAL A 306 4.54 -3.19 1.42
N GLY A 307 4.22 -4.37 0.93
CA GLY A 307 3.20 -4.59 -0.09
C GLY A 307 3.66 -5.59 -1.16
N ILE A 308 3.00 -5.57 -2.30
CA ILE A 308 3.40 -6.39 -3.44
C ILE A 308 4.46 -5.66 -4.24
N ALA A 309 5.63 -6.26 -4.34
CA ALA A 309 6.73 -5.83 -5.17
C ALA A 309 6.82 -6.71 -6.43
N ARG A 310 7.56 -6.23 -7.42
CA ARG A 310 7.70 -6.88 -8.71
C ARG A 310 9.17 -7.03 -9.07
N ALA A 311 9.52 -8.16 -9.65
CA ALA A 311 10.81 -8.45 -10.25
C ALA A 311 10.57 -8.84 -11.71
N LYS A 312 10.95 -7.95 -12.62
CA LYS A 312 10.83 -8.21 -14.03
C LYS A 312 12.07 -8.93 -14.52
N VAL A 313 11.88 -10.13 -15.00
CA VAL A 313 12.89 -10.92 -15.70
C VAL A 313 12.81 -10.56 -17.18
N VAL A 314 13.90 -10.07 -17.74
CA VAL A 314 14.02 -9.74 -19.16
C VAL A 314 15.03 -10.70 -19.76
N ARG A 315 14.59 -11.49 -20.72
CA ARG A 315 15.38 -12.55 -21.34
C ARG A 315 15.98 -12.11 -22.66
N PHE A 316 17.20 -12.59 -22.92
CA PHE A 316 17.96 -12.31 -24.13
C PHE A 316 18.45 -13.61 -24.79
N LYS A 317 18.55 -13.58 -26.12
CA LYS A 317 19.28 -14.55 -26.92
C LYS A 317 20.17 -13.78 -27.90
N ASN A 318 21.47 -14.04 -27.88
CA ASN A 318 22.45 -13.35 -28.73
C ASN A 318 22.35 -11.80 -28.58
N LYS A 319 22.19 -11.30 -27.34
CA LYS A 319 22.00 -9.88 -27.02
C LYS A 319 20.72 -9.26 -27.60
N LYS A 320 19.80 -10.03 -28.12
CA LYS A 320 18.48 -9.58 -28.56
C LYS A 320 17.44 -9.97 -27.52
N TYR A 321 16.56 -9.05 -27.22
CA TYR A 321 15.39 -9.32 -26.38
C TYR A 321 14.52 -10.40 -27.02
N ILE A 322 14.01 -11.31 -26.21
CA ILE A 322 13.11 -12.37 -26.67
C ILE A 322 11.82 -12.44 -25.88
N GLU A 323 11.85 -12.18 -24.58
CA GLU A 323 10.65 -12.20 -23.73
C GLU A 323 10.91 -11.53 -22.37
N SER A 324 9.86 -11.19 -21.66
CA SER A 324 9.93 -10.83 -20.24
C SER A 324 8.81 -11.48 -19.45
N LYS A 325 9.05 -11.61 -18.15
CA LYS A 325 8.05 -12.09 -17.20
C LYS A 325 8.19 -11.35 -15.87
N THR A 326 7.08 -10.82 -15.39
CA THR A 326 7.03 -10.18 -14.09
C THR A 326 6.64 -11.16 -13.00
N ILE A 327 7.49 -11.23 -11.98
CA ILE A 327 7.30 -12.05 -10.81
C ILE A 327 6.83 -11.13 -9.68
N LYS A 328 5.60 -11.33 -9.21
CA LYS A 328 5.07 -10.62 -8.03
C LYS A 328 5.53 -11.33 -6.77
N TYR A 329 6.01 -10.57 -5.79
CA TYR A 329 6.41 -11.10 -4.48
C TYR A 329 6.01 -10.15 -3.36
N ALA A 330 5.65 -10.72 -2.21
CA ALA A 330 5.25 -9.93 -1.06
C ALA A 330 6.47 -9.44 -0.26
N ILE A 331 6.43 -8.16 0.12
CA ILE A 331 7.30 -7.59 1.15
C ILE A 331 6.44 -7.42 2.39
N LYS A 332 6.68 -8.26 3.39
CA LYS A 332 5.93 -8.30 4.64
C LYS A 332 6.47 -7.30 5.67
N PRO A 333 5.65 -6.91 6.65
CA PRO A 333 6.04 -5.96 7.67
C PRO A 333 7.26 -6.44 8.48
N GLN A 334 8.02 -5.48 9.02
CA GLN A 334 9.03 -5.73 10.05
C GLN A 334 8.35 -6.27 11.32
N PRO A 335 9.07 -6.97 12.19
CA PRO A 335 8.59 -7.27 13.53
C PRO A 335 8.21 -5.99 14.27
N VAL A 336 7.35 -6.10 15.27
CA VAL A 336 7.06 -4.98 16.18
C VAL A 336 8.31 -4.58 16.94
N THR A 337 8.44 -3.28 17.25
CA THR A 337 9.51 -2.73 18.07
C THR A 337 8.94 -2.12 19.34
N ASN A 338 9.77 -1.99 20.38
CA ASN A 338 9.39 -1.43 21.68
C ASN A 338 8.16 -2.10 22.30
N LEU A 339 8.00 -3.43 22.10
CA LEU A 339 6.95 -4.18 22.76
C LEU A 339 7.16 -4.15 24.27
N LYS A 340 6.18 -3.63 24.99
CA LYS A 340 6.17 -3.49 26.45
C LYS A 340 4.87 -4.06 27.00
N ALA A 341 4.96 -4.60 28.20
CA ALA A 341 3.83 -5.01 29.01
C ALA A 341 3.72 -4.14 30.26
N THR A 342 2.50 -3.76 30.60
CA THR A 342 2.17 -3.09 31.87
C THR A 342 1.17 -4.00 32.58
N PRO A 343 1.62 -4.85 33.52
CA PRO A 343 0.73 -5.76 34.21
C PRO A 343 0.00 -5.07 35.38
N SER A 344 -1.22 -5.48 35.60
CA SER A 344 -2.04 -5.28 36.80
C SER A 344 -2.23 -6.65 37.49
N TYR A 345 -3.16 -6.76 38.42
CA TYR A 345 -3.43 -8.01 39.10
C TYR A 345 -4.28 -9.01 38.29
N ASP A 346 -5.08 -8.52 37.35
CA ASP A 346 -6.01 -9.30 36.52
C ASP A 346 -5.97 -8.95 35.03
N GLU A 347 -5.01 -8.08 34.64
CA GLU A 347 -4.82 -7.69 33.24
C GLU A 347 -3.36 -7.41 32.90
N ILE A 348 -3.03 -7.53 31.63
CA ILE A 348 -1.75 -7.12 31.05
C ILE A 348 -2.00 -6.25 29.84
N GLU A 349 -1.65 -4.97 29.92
CA GLU A 349 -1.65 -4.07 28.77
C GLU A 349 -0.37 -4.22 27.98
N LEU A 350 -0.49 -4.52 26.67
CA LEU A 350 0.61 -4.54 25.70
C LEU A 350 0.59 -3.26 24.86
N LYS A 351 1.76 -2.68 24.66
CA LYS A 351 1.98 -1.55 23.73
C LYS A 351 3.23 -1.77 22.91
N TRP A 352 3.19 -1.36 21.63
CA TRP A 352 4.31 -1.45 20.71
C TRP A 352 4.29 -0.30 19.69
N ASP A 353 5.38 -0.11 18.94
CA ASP A 353 5.42 0.89 17.88
C ASP A 353 4.59 0.43 16.67
N LYS A 354 3.91 1.39 16.03
CA LYS A 354 3.17 1.13 14.80
C LYS A 354 4.12 0.67 13.69
N VAL A 355 3.83 -0.48 13.10
CA VAL A 355 4.64 -1.06 12.02
C VAL A 355 4.14 -0.59 10.66
N ALA A 356 5.06 -0.04 9.84
CA ALA A 356 4.72 0.41 8.50
C ALA A 356 4.17 -0.74 7.64
N GLY A 357 3.00 -0.51 7.00
CA GLY A 357 2.34 -1.48 6.14
C GLY A 357 1.61 -2.61 6.88
N ALA A 358 1.59 -2.65 8.21
CA ALA A 358 0.72 -3.57 8.93
C ALA A 358 -0.73 -3.08 8.88
N THR A 359 -1.64 -3.98 8.56
CA THR A 359 -3.10 -3.75 8.57
C THR A 359 -3.75 -4.17 9.88
N SER A 360 -3.11 -5.10 10.60
CA SER A 360 -3.54 -5.61 11.90
C SER A 360 -2.35 -6.25 12.64
N TYR A 361 -2.60 -6.64 13.89
CA TYR A 361 -1.64 -7.35 14.73
C TYR A 361 -2.36 -8.52 15.40
N GLN A 362 -1.78 -9.70 15.29
CA GLN A 362 -2.22 -10.90 15.98
C GLN A 362 -1.53 -11.02 17.33
N ILE A 363 -2.32 -11.29 18.35
CA ILE A 363 -1.88 -11.49 19.72
C ILE A 363 -1.98 -12.97 20.02
N TYR A 364 -0.92 -13.51 20.61
CA TYR A 364 -0.85 -14.91 20.98
C TYR A 364 -0.44 -15.06 22.44
N GLU A 365 -1.01 -16.04 23.09
CA GLU A 365 -0.64 -16.49 24.41
C GLU A 365 -0.11 -17.92 24.33
N HIS A 366 0.95 -18.20 25.12
CA HIS A 366 1.48 -19.55 25.27
C HIS A 366 0.58 -20.36 26.22
N ASN A 367 0.20 -21.53 25.78
CA ASN A 367 -0.55 -22.48 26.61
C ASN A 367 0.28 -23.75 26.78
N ASP A 368 0.68 -24.04 28.01
CA ASP A 368 1.50 -25.23 28.34
C ASP A 368 0.75 -26.55 28.07
N SER A 369 -0.59 -26.54 28.11
CA SER A 369 -1.40 -27.73 27.85
C SER A 369 -1.42 -28.14 26.36
N PHE A 370 -1.11 -27.22 25.43
CA PHE A 370 -1.14 -27.45 23.98
C PHE A 370 0.23 -27.26 23.29
N ILE A 371 1.30 -27.20 24.04
CA ILE A 371 2.66 -27.03 23.53
C ILE A 371 2.75 -25.96 22.44
N GLY A 372 2.56 -24.69 22.80
CA GLY A 372 2.72 -23.60 21.84
C GLY A 372 1.94 -22.33 22.14
N TYR A 373 1.85 -21.49 21.12
CA TYR A 373 1.17 -20.20 21.19
C TYR A 373 -0.18 -20.26 20.47
N ASN A 374 -1.24 -19.97 21.17
CA ASN A 374 -2.59 -19.83 20.62
C ASN A 374 -2.89 -18.38 20.26
N LEU A 375 -3.56 -18.17 19.13
CA LEU A 375 -4.09 -16.86 18.76
C LEU A 375 -5.25 -16.53 19.70
N ILE A 376 -5.12 -15.44 20.46
CA ILE A 376 -6.18 -14.99 21.38
C ILE A 376 -6.95 -13.80 20.82
N ASP A 377 -6.32 -12.94 20.02
CA ASP A 377 -7.00 -11.80 19.39
C ASP A 377 -6.26 -11.27 18.15
N GLU A 378 -6.95 -10.43 17.37
CA GLU A 378 -6.39 -9.66 16.27
C GLU A 378 -6.91 -8.22 16.28
N VAL A 379 -6.01 -7.26 16.48
CA VAL A 379 -6.34 -5.84 16.64
C VAL A 379 -5.76 -4.98 15.53
N LYS A 380 -6.41 -3.85 15.24
CA LYS A 380 -5.90 -2.85 14.28
C LYS A 380 -5.07 -1.74 14.95
N THR A 381 -5.13 -1.67 16.27
CA THR A 381 -4.37 -0.74 17.11
C THR A 381 -2.98 -1.28 17.42
N ASN A 382 -2.08 -0.44 17.87
CA ASN A 382 -0.75 -0.84 18.36
C ASN A 382 -0.72 -1.02 19.89
N SER A 383 -1.85 -1.43 20.44
CA SER A 383 -2.03 -1.81 21.84
C SER A 383 -3.10 -2.91 21.95
N TYR A 384 -3.01 -3.67 23.02
CA TYR A 384 -3.97 -4.72 23.38
C TYR A 384 -3.96 -4.86 24.90
N THR A 385 -5.11 -5.14 25.50
CA THR A 385 -5.20 -5.47 26.92
C THR A 385 -5.84 -6.85 27.05
N ASP A 386 -5.12 -7.72 27.73
CA ASP A 386 -5.59 -9.03 28.11
C ASP A 386 -6.22 -8.96 29.52
N PHE A 387 -7.45 -9.43 29.64
CA PHE A 387 -8.27 -9.28 30.85
C PHE A 387 -8.57 -10.62 31.52
N PHE A 388 -9.00 -10.58 32.77
CA PHE A 388 -9.44 -11.74 33.56
C PHE A 388 -8.31 -12.76 33.77
N LEU A 389 -7.10 -12.27 33.89
CA LEU A 389 -5.93 -13.08 34.12
C LEU A 389 -5.80 -13.46 35.62
N ASP A 390 -5.22 -14.59 35.87
CA ASP A 390 -4.94 -15.03 37.25
C ASP A 390 -3.84 -14.19 37.88
N GLU A 391 -4.05 -13.72 39.11
CA GLU A 391 -3.07 -12.92 39.82
C GLU A 391 -1.78 -13.69 40.15
N GLY A 392 -0.65 -12.99 40.09
CA GLY A 392 0.67 -13.55 40.39
C GLY A 392 1.15 -14.62 39.40
N THR A 393 0.55 -14.67 38.23
CA THR A 393 0.78 -15.67 37.19
C THR A 393 1.64 -15.12 36.07
N GLU A 394 2.57 -15.96 35.59
CA GLU A 394 3.43 -15.61 34.46
C GLU A 394 2.74 -15.95 33.14
N TYR A 395 2.66 -14.97 32.26
CA TYR A 395 2.13 -15.08 30.91
C TYR A 395 3.21 -14.85 29.86
N LYS A 396 3.29 -15.72 28.86
CA LYS A 396 4.16 -15.56 27.70
C LYS A 396 3.32 -15.13 26.53
N LEU A 397 3.47 -13.88 26.12
CA LEU A 397 2.69 -13.24 25.10
C LEU A 397 3.53 -12.95 23.85
N LYS A 398 2.88 -12.92 22.69
CA LYS A 398 3.57 -12.70 21.41
C LYS A 398 2.70 -11.85 20.48
N VAL A 399 3.32 -10.86 19.85
CA VAL A 399 2.67 -9.98 18.89
C VAL A 399 3.27 -10.21 17.49
N ARG A 400 2.40 -10.39 16.49
CA ARG A 400 2.77 -10.60 15.10
C ARG A 400 2.07 -9.59 14.19
N PRO A 401 2.78 -8.70 13.47
CA PRO A 401 2.16 -7.80 12.53
C PRO A 401 1.67 -8.56 11.29
N VAL A 402 0.51 -8.16 10.77
CA VAL A 402 -0.13 -8.74 9.60
C VAL A 402 -0.32 -7.65 8.55
N MET A 403 -0.06 -7.98 7.28
CA MET A 403 -0.43 -7.21 6.12
C MET A 403 -1.47 -8.01 5.33
N THR A 404 -2.58 -7.38 4.97
CA THR A 404 -3.57 -7.97 4.06
C THR A 404 -3.60 -7.17 2.76
N VAL A 405 -3.41 -7.84 1.63
CA VAL A 405 -3.47 -7.28 0.27
C VAL A 405 -4.31 -8.25 -0.55
N ASP A 406 -5.40 -7.75 -1.17
CA ASP A 406 -6.35 -8.53 -1.99
C ASP A 406 -6.83 -9.83 -1.31
N GLY A 407 -7.22 -9.70 -0.06
CA GLY A 407 -7.66 -10.84 0.75
C GLY A 407 -6.54 -11.80 1.16
N LYS A 408 -5.36 -11.71 0.59
CA LYS A 408 -4.21 -12.55 0.96
C LYS A 408 -3.44 -11.92 2.13
N ARG A 409 -3.12 -12.76 3.11
CA ARG A 409 -2.47 -12.34 4.35
C ARG A 409 -0.97 -12.68 4.33
N TYR A 410 -0.15 -11.71 4.73
CA TYR A 410 1.30 -11.86 4.88
C TYR A 410 1.70 -11.48 6.29
N TYR A 411 2.49 -12.33 6.92
CA TYR A 411 2.80 -12.24 8.33
C TYR A 411 4.25 -11.79 8.55
N GLY A 412 4.43 -10.71 9.30
CA GLY A 412 5.75 -10.35 9.83
C GLY A 412 6.24 -11.39 10.85
N ASN A 413 7.50 -11.30 11.27
CA ASN A 413 7.98 -12.12 12.35
C ASN A 413 7.35 -11.64 13.66
N SER A 414 7.01 -12.59 14.54
CA SER A 414 6.46 -12.27 15.85
C SER A 414 7.58 -11.89 16.83
N VAL A 415 7.23 -11.05 17.80
CA VAL A 415 8.06 -10.72 18.97
C VAL A 415 7.33 -11.19 20.20
N ALA A 416 8.04 -11.92 21.06
CA ALA A 416 7.51 -12.43 22.31
C ALA A 416 8.06 -11.64 23.50
N LEU A 417 7.28 -11.60 24.57
CA LEU A 417 7.70 -11.16 25.89
C LEU A 417 7.04 -12.03 26.96
N THR A 418 7.59 -11.96 28.16
CA THR A 418 7.01 -12.56 29.35
C THR A 418 6.66 -11.44 30.32
N ALA A 419 5.48 -11.52 30.90
CA ALA A 419 5.03 -10.60 31.95
C ALA A 419 4.26 -11.39 33.01
N SER A 420 4.36 -10.96 34.26
CA SER A 420 3.57 -11.57 35.34
C SER A 420 2.58 -10.56 35.88
N THR A 421 1.33 -10.98 36.05
CA THR A 421 0.35 -10.20 36.79
C THR A 421 0.83 -9.94 38.20
N THR A 422 0.38 -8.83 38.77
CA THR A 422 0.65 -8.51 40.17
C THR A 422 -0.39 -9.18 41.09
N TYR A 423 -0.28 -8.95 42.37
CA TYR A 423 -1.28 -9.42 43.33
C TYR A 423 -2.28 -8.30 43.59
N CYS A 424 -3.57 -8.63 43.63
CA CYS A 424 -4.63 -7.67 43.94
C CYS A 424 -4.35 -6.97 45.29
N PRO A 425 -4.42 -5.63 45.35
CA PRO A 425 -4.22 -4.90 46.57
C PRO A 425 -5.21 -5.29 47.66
N VAL A 426 -4.76 -5.35 48.87
CA VAL A 426 -5.61 -5.63 50.04
C VAL A 426 -6.53 -4.43 50.30
N GLN A 427 -7.80 -4.68 50.48
CA GLN A 427 -8.75 -3.64 50.85
C GLN A 427 -8.63 -3.35 52.37
N LEU A 428 -7.95 -2.26 52.74
CA LEU A 428 -7.86 -1.81 54.11
C LEU A 428 -9.20 -1.28 54.61
N GLY A 429 -9.73 -1.88 55.64
CA GLY A 429 -10.97 -1.49 56.29
C GLY A 429 -10.73 -0.39 57.35
N ASN A 430 -11.46 -0.51 58.43
CA ASN A 430 -11.34 0.46 59.55
C ASN A 430 -10.04 0.27 60.32
N VAL A 431 -9.42 1.39 60.71
CA VAL A 431 -8.33 1.44 61.70
C VAL A 431 -8.82 2.22 62.89
N SER A 432 -8.77 1.61 64.06
CA SER A 432 -9.24 2.21 65.31
C SER A 432 -8.23 2.06 66.45
N SER A 433 -8.32 2.90 67.43
CA SER A 433 -7.56 2.77 68.69
C SER A 433 -8.56 2.84 69.82
N ARG A 434 -8.72 1.73 70.51
CA ARG A 434 -9.64 1.58 71.67
C ARG A 434 -8.90 1.53 72.98
N GLU A 435 -7.66 1.08 72.97
CA GLU A 435 -6.80 0.98 74.14
C GLU A 435 -5.62 1.93 74.00
N GLU A 436 -5.09 2.36 75.13
CA GLU A 436 -3.93 3.26 75.20
C GLU A 436 -2.70 2.60 74.52
N GLY A 437 -2.06 3.34 73.62
CA GLY A 437 -0.87 2.86 72.93
C GLY A 437 -1.09 1.70 71.95
N ALA A 438 -2.34 1.39 71.56
CA ALA A 438 -2.68 0.29 70.64
C ALA A 438 -3.55 0.74 69.48
N ALA A 439 -3.45 0.03 68.37
CA ALA A 439 -4.31 0.19 67.17
C ALA A 439 -4.84 -1.15 66.68
N THR A 440 -6.11 -1.21 66.37
CA THR A 440 -6.72 -2.36 65.67
C THR A 440 -6.85 -2.03 64.19
N VAL A 441 -6.28 -2.85 63.34
CA VAL A 441 -6.28 -2.72 61.89
C VAL A 441 -7.15 -3.83 61.30
N ASN A 442 -8.19 -3.46 60.55
CA ASN A 442 -9.06 -4.41 59.88
C ASN A 442 -8.88 -4.32 58.36
N TRP A 443 -9.02 -5.45 57.69
CA TRP A 443 -8.98 -5.55 56.21
C TRP A 443 -9.86 -6.70 55.69
N LYS A 444 -10.19 -6.65 54.39
CA LYS A 444 -10.82 -7.80 53.73
C LYS A 444 -9.75 -8.87 53.48
N SER A 445 -9.91 -10.06 54.04
CA SER A 445 -8.99 -11.16 53.78
C SER A 445 -9.08 -11.60 52.32
N LYS A 446 -7.95 -12.07 51.79
CA LYS A 446 -7.88 -12.76 50.50
C LYS A 446 -7.93 -14.26 50.73
N THR A 447 -8.57 -14.97 49.81
CA THR A 447 -8.77 -16.44 49.94
C THR A 447 -7.74 -17.24 49.13
N GLU A 448 -7.05 -16.59 48.19
CA GLU A 448 -6.16 -17.26 47.25
C GLU A 448 -4.83 -16.50 47.10
N ASN A 449 -3.81 -17.21 46.65
CA ASN A 449 -2.49 -16.66 46.29
C ASN A 449 -1.84 -15.75 47.37
N THR A 450 -2.14 -15.98 48.64
CA THR A 450 -1.68 -15.17 49.76
C THR A 450 -1.20 -16.06 50.89
N ARG A 451 -0.02 -15.80 51.45
CA ARG A 451 0.48 -16.45 52.66
C ARG A 451 0.35 -15.60 53.91
N GLY A 452 0.06 -14.34 53.75
CA GLY A 452 -0.15 -13.39 54.84
C GLY A 452 -0.09 -11.95 54.39
N TYR A 453 0.04 -11.07 55.37
CA TYR A 453 -0.09 -9.62 55.16
C TYR A 453 1.09 -8.89 55.82
N VAL A 454 1.44 -7.73 55.24
CA VAL A 454 2.41 -6.79 55.82
C VAL A 454 1.67 -5.48 56.05
N ILE A 455 1.51 -5.12 57.30
CA ILE A 455 1.00 -3.81 57.71
C ILE A 455 2.22 -2.91 57.91
N GLU A 456 2.21 -1.76 57.21
CA GLU A 456 3.20 -0.69 57.48
C GLU A 456 2.48 0.46 58.15
N PHE A 457 3.17 1.03 59.14
CA PHE A 457 2.66 2.23 59.83
C PHE A 457 3.79 3.24 60.11
N ALA A 458 3.42 4.51 60.14
CA ALA A 458 4.31 5.63 60.34
C ALA A 458 3.57 6.81 60.97
N ASP A 459 4.27 7.76 61.53
CA ASP A 459 3.76 9.02 62.02
C ASP A 459 3.46 10.07 60.92
N ASN A 460 3.76 9.71 59.66
CA ASN A 460 3.60 10.56 58.49
C ASN A 460 2.99 9.82 57.30
N ALA A 461 2.25 10.50 56.45
CA ALA A 461 1.56 9.93 55.32
C ALA A 461 2.50 9.45 54.19
N GLN A 462 3.76 9.86 54.18
CA GLN A 462 4.79 9.45 53.23
C GLN A 462 5.51 8.18 53.66
N PHE A 463 5.18 7.63 54.80
CA PHE A 463 5.78 6.42 55.37
C PHE A 463 7.32 6.49 55.49
N LYS A 464 7.87 7.67 55.81
CA LYS A 464 9.25 7.83 56.20
C LYS A 464 9.44 7.17 57.57
N ASN A 465 10.54 6.44 57.76
CA ASN A 465 10.84 5.70 58.99
C ASN A 465 9.72 4.74 59.44
N LYS A 466 9.11 4.06 58.47
CA LYS A 466 8.01 3.13 58.72
C LYS A 466 8.42 1.91 59.53
N THR A 467 7.48 1.44 60.32
CA THR A 467 7.56 0.13 60.98
C THR A 467 6.72 -0.87 60.20
N ARG A 468 7.19 -2.12 60.16
CA ARG A 468 6.52 -3.24 59.50
C ARG A 468 6.06 -4.26 60.52
N TYR A 469 4.80 -4.68 60.39
CA TYR A 469 4.21 -5.72 61.20
C TYR A 469 3.71 -6.83 60.24
N VAL A 470 4.18 -8.08 60.42
CA VAL A 470 3.88 -9.20 59.54
C VAL A 470 2.79 -10.05 60.19
N VAL A 471 1.66 -10.22 59.48
CA VAL A 471 0.58 -11.08 59.88
C VAL A 471 0.62 -12.35 59.01
N ARG A 472 0.82 -13.49 59.64
CA ARG A 472 0.83 -14.79 58.97
C ARG A 472 -0.58 -15.37 58.92
N GLY A 473 -0.92 -16.00 57.79
CA GLY A 473 -2.20 -16.70 57.56
C GLY A 473 -3.14 -15.92 56.62
N ILE A 474 -3.63 -16.66 55.64
CA ILE A 474 -4.48 -16.14 54.55
C ILE A 474 -5.83 -15.60 55.05
N ASN A 475 -6.42 -16.28 56.02
CA ASN A 475 -7.79 -15.98 56.50
C ASN A 475 -7.81 -14.88 57.57
N LYS A 476 -6.70 -14.20 57.82
CA LYS A 476 -6.64 -13.10 58.78
C LYS A 476 -7.27 -11.84 58.17
N SER A 477 -8.11 -11.19 58.91
CA SER A 477 -8.80 -9.93 58.53
C SER A 477 -8.68 -8.85 59.57
N LEU A 478 -7.96 -9.12 60.67
CA LEU A 478 -7.80 -8.20 61.80
C LEU A 478 -6.46 -8.45 62.47
N SER A 479 -5.83 -7.39 62.97
CA SER A 479 -4.67 -7.46 63.83
C SER A 479 -4.70 -6.30 64.80
N ASP A 480 -4.42 -6.61 66.07
CA ASP A 480 -4.13 -5.63 67.12
C ASP A 480 -2.62 -5.43 67.19
N ILE A 481 -2.18 -4.18 67.19
CA ILE A 481 -0.78 -3.78 67.27
C ILE A 481 -0.65 -2.89 68.52
N SER A 482 0.11 -3.34 69.50
CA SER A 482 0.33 -2.66 70.76
C SER A 482 1.81 -2.45 71.04
N GLY A 483 2.13 -1.56 71.98
CA GLY A 483 3.49 -1.29 72.40
C GLY A 483 4.36 -0.49 71.44
N CYS A 484 3.78 -0.03 70.34
CA CYS A 484 4.49 0.69 69.28
C CYS A 484 4.12 2.17 69.15
N PHE A 485 3.13 2.64 69.92
CA PHE A 485 2.52 3.96 69.71
C PHE A 485 2.54 4.79 71.00
N LYS A 486 2.54 6.11 70.86
CA LYS A 486 2.34 7.07 71.94
C LYS A 486 0.92 7.54 71.96
N SER A 487 0.30 7.69 73.14
CA SER A 487 -1.02 8.29 73.28
C SER A 487 -1.06 9.71 72.68
N GLY A 488 -2.16 10.03 72.00
CA GLY A 488 -2.33 11.26 71.25
C GLY A 488 -1.67 11.34 69.87
N GLN A 489 -0.79 10.39 69.53
CA GLN A 489 -0.07 10.34 68.27
C GLN A 489 -1.04 10.05 67.11
N LYS A 490 -0.92 10.76 65.97
CA LYS A 490 -1.58 10.38 64.71
C LYS A 490 -0.69 9.41 63.95
N VAL A 491 -1.22 8.24 63.62
CA VAL A 491 -0.51 7.17 62.91
C VAL A 491 -1.23 6.83 61.63
N TYR A 492 -0.45 6.66 60.57
CA TYR A 492 -0.92 6.28 59.22
C TYR A 492 -0.60 4.80 58.99
N PHE A 493 -1.55 4.12 58.34
CA PHE A 493 -1.47 2.67 58.08
C PHE A 493 -1.74 2.41 56.59
N ARG A 494 -1.01 1.40 56.07
CA ARG A 494 -1.26 0.73 54.81
C ARG A 494 -0.95 -0.74 54.95
N ILE A 495 -1.59 -1.54 54.13
CA ILE A 495 -1.42 -2.99 54.15
C ILE A 495 -1.19 -3.50 52.72
N ARG A 496 -0.44 -4.59 52.62
CA ARG A 496 -0.32 -5.39 51.40
C ARG A 496 -0.30 -6.86 51.73
N SER A 497 -0.72 -7.72 50.80
CA SER A 497 -0.52 -9.16 50.90
C SER A 497 0.89 -9.57 50.48
N TYR A 498 1.33 -10.74 50.90
CA TYR A 498 2.52 -11.38 50.37
C TYR A 498 2.26 -12.83 50.06
N ASN A 499 3.00 -13.35 49.07
CA ASN A 499 3.13 -14.77 48.77
C ASN A 499 4.60 -15.16 48.71
N VAL A 500 4.90 -16.46 48.58
CA VAL A 500 6.26 -16.98 48.39
C VAL A 500 6.26 -17.82 47.12
N VAL A 501 6.94 -17.33 46.09
CA VAL A 501 7.06 -17.99 44.78
C VAL A 501 8.54 -18.31 44.58
N ASN A 502 8.85 -19.59 44.35
CA ASN A 502 10.25 -20.05 44.19
C ASN A 502 11.18 -19.60 45.31
N GLY A 503 10.68 -19.60 46.54
CA GLY A 503 11.45 -19.20 47.74
C GLY A 503 11.61 -17.69 47.94
N LYS A 504 11.07 -16.85 47.06
CA LYS A 504 11.12 -15.39 47.15
C LYS A 504 9.78 -14.80 47.58
N TYR A 505 9.82 -13.75 48.40
CA TYR A 505 8.64 -12.99 48.75
C TYR A 505 8.23 -12.11 47.60
N VAL A 506 6.98 -12.23 47.19
CA VAL A 506 6.29 -11.36 46.23
C VAL A 506 5.14 -10.66 46.94
N TYR A 507 4.86 -9.42 46.57
CA TYR A 507 3.92 -8.56 47.28
C TYR A 507 2.90 -7.95 46.35
N SER A 508 1.65 -7.76 46.83
CA SER A 508 0.71 -6.87 46.17
C SER A 508 1.15 -5.41 46.31
N ASP A 509 0.51 -4.54 45.54
CA ASP A 509 0.54 -3.11 45.81
C ASP A 509 -0.06 -2.82 47.21
N TYR A 510 0.29 -1.64 47.76
CA TYR A 510 -0.29 -1.23 49.02
C TYR A 510 -1.76 -0.80 48.83
N SER A 511 -2.56 -1.03 49.87
CA SER A 511 -3.90 -0.45 50.02
C SER A 511 -3.86 1.09 50.03
N SER A 512 -5.02 1.70 49.93
CA SER A 512 -5.23 3.08 50.33
C SER A 512 -4.77 3.30 51.79
N VAL A 513 -4.29 4.51 52.10
CA VAL A 513 -3.82 4.90 53.44
C VAL A 513 -4.98 5.23 54.35
N ARG A 514 -4.95 4.74 55.59
CA ARG A 514 -5.83 5.15 56.68
C ARG A 514 -5.04 5.74 57.80
N SER A 515 -5.64 6.59 58.60
CA SER A 515 -4.99 7.11 59.83
C SER A 515 -5.93 7.09 61.01
N VAL A 516 -5.34 6.98 62.21
CA VAL A 516 -6.05 7.04 63.48
C VAL A 516 -5.24 7.85 64.48
N LYS A 517 -5.93 8.53 65.37
CA LYS A 517 -5.30 9.14 66.57
C LYS A 517 -5.30 8.06 67.66
N ILE A 518 -4.14 7.75 68.20
CA ILE A 518 -3.95 6.71 69.23
C ILE A 518 -4.54 7.22 70.53
N LYS A 519 -5.28 6.37 71.21
CA LYS A 519 -5.85 6.64 72.53
C LYS A 519 -4.79 6.72 73.60
#